data_c3219515ac5abe14a5fc6be5e9720b4a
#
_entry.id   c3219515ac5abe14a5fc6be5e9720b4a
#
_cell.length_a   1.000
_cell.length_b   1.000
_cell.length_c   1.000
_cell.angle_alpha   90.00
_cell.angle_beta   90.00
_cell.angle_gamma   90.00
#
_symmetry.space_group_name_H-M   'P 1'
#
loop_
_entity.id
_entity.type
_entity.pdbx_description
1 polymer ?
#
loop_
_entity_poly.entity_id
_entity_poly.type
_entity_poly.pdbx_seq_one_letter_code
_entity_poly.pdbx_strand_id
1 'polypeptide(L)'
;LTTTSQNAHYLRFFSQDADINLTSLYANPAGSAFLNKGWHISASAMTAMQSRNITATNPAYLLNADGLTSANGTRTFEGDVFAPVIPSFDFAYVQDKWSVSAHFGVVAGGGTCEFENGISPLESLVAGLAYTNGLPGYTLDSYMKGKQNYFGLQVGGTYKILDNLSAYVGVRGVLASCAYN
;
A
#
# COMPACT_ATOMS: atom_id res chain seq x y z
N LEU A 1 0.36 2.99 -1.90
CA LEU A 1 0.95 3.39 -0.60
C LEU A 1 1.05 2.16 0.29
N THR A 2 2.24 1.66 0.49
CA THR A 2 2.48 0.51 1.36
C THR A 2 3.51 0.91 2.39
N THR A 3 3.03 1.22 3.58
CA THR A 3 3.87 1.46 4.74
C THR A 3 3.41 0.54 5.86
N THR A 4 4.32 -0.07 6.58
CA THR A 4 4.00 -1.02 7.66
C THR A 4 3.64 -0.34 8.97
N SER A 5 3.97 0.94 9.10
CA SER A 5 3.58 1.78 10.23
C SER A 5 3.17 3.16 9.74
N GLN A 6 2.22 3.78 10.39
CA GLN A 6 1.71 5.12 10.07
C GLN A 6 2.26 6.18 11.01
N ASN A 7 3.27 5.85 11.79
CA ASN A 7 3.93 6.79 12.68
C ASN A 7 4.81 7.76 11.90
N ALA A 8 4.87 9.03 12.34
CA ALA A 8 5.68 10.06 11.69
C ALA A 8 7.18 9.76 11.69
N HIS A 9 7.69 9.03 12.70
CA HIS A 9 9.07 8.57 12.72
C HIS A 9 9.36 7.61 11.56
N TYR A 10 8.47 6.62 11.35
CA TYR A 10 8.58 5.68 10.23
C TYR A 10 8.52 6.40 8.87
N LEU A 11 7.64 7.38 8.71
CA LEU A 11 7.51 8.13 7.46
C LEU A 11 8.76 8.95 7.11
N ARG A 12 9.57 9.31 8.10
CA ARG A 12 10.85 10.00 7.89
C ARG A 12 12.02 9.04 7.61
N PHE A 13 11.97 7.83 8.16
CA PHE A 13 13.03 6.83 8.09
C PHE A 13 12.43 5.47 7.74
N PHE A 14 12.31 5.18 6.46
CA PHE A 14 11.68 3.95 5.95
C PHE A 14 12.48 2.67 6.25
N SER A 15 13.79 2.79 6.42
CA SER A 15 14.66 1.65 6.74
C SER A 15 14.62 1.39 8.24
N GLN A 16 13.78 0.44 8.65
CA GLN A 16 13.51 0.13 10.06
C GLN A 16 14.13 -1.21 10.52
N ASP A 17 14.84 -1.89 9.65
CA ASP A 17 15.38 -3.23 9.91
C ASP A 17 16.44 -3.24 11.01
N ALA A 18 17.16 -2.12 11.17
CA ALA A 18 18.19 -1.93 12.20
C ALA A 18 17.82 -0.86 13.25
N ASP A 19 16.63 -0.31 13.17
CA ASP A 19 16.16 0.70 14.11
C ASP A 19 15.67 0.06 15.42
N ILE A 20 16.05 0.63 16.56
CA ILE A 20 15.58 0.22 17.88
C ILE A 20 14.54 1.23 18.35
N ASN A 21 13.33 1.05 17.87
CA ASN A 21 12.21 1.92 18.17
C ASN A 21 10.90 1.11 18.27
N LEU A 22 9.93 1.62 19.00
CA LEU A 22 8.61 0.99 19.09
C LEU A 22 7.93 0.86 17.73
N THR A 23 8.11 1.83 16.85
CA THR A 23 7.50 1.84 15.51
C THR A 23 8.18 0.92 14.51
N SER A 24 9.34 0.34 14.86
CA SER A 24 10.06 -0.63 14.03
C SER A 24 9.70 -2.09 14.33
N LEU A 25 8.77 -2.36 15.24
CA LEU A 25 8.42 -3.71 15.69
C LEU A 25 8.02 -4.67 14.56
N TYR A 26 7.42 -4.15 13.49
CA TYR A 26 7.06 -5.00 12.36
C TYR A 26 8.27 -5.48 11.56
N ALA A 27 9.28 -4.65 11.40
CA ALA A 27 10.51 -4.96 10.67
C ALA A 27 11.57 -5.59 11.58
N ASN A 28 11.78 -5.01 12.78
CA ASN A 28 12.78 -5.44 13.75
C ASN A 28 12.18 -5.69 15.14
N PRO A 29 11.39 -6.75 15.34
CA PRO A 29 10.77 -7.03 16.64
C PRO A 29 11.78 -7.40 17.71
N ALA A 30 12.94 -7.95 17.35
CA ALA A 30 14.02 -8.29 18.28
C ALA A 30 14.60 -7.03 18.96
N GLY A 31 14.55 -5.88 18.30
CA GLY A 31 14.96 -4.60 18.86
C GLY A 31 14.16 -4.17 20.09
N SER A 32 12.97 -4.73 20.31
CA SER A 32 12.13 -4.39 21.47
C SER A 32 12.80 -4.68 22.82
N ALA A 33 13.72 -5.65 22.91
CA ALA A 33 14.45 -5.97 24.13
C ALA A 33 15.46 -4.90 24.57
N PHE A 34 15.77 -3.94 23.68
CA PHE A 34 16.69 -2.83 23.95
C PHE A 34 15.98 -1.51 24.24
N LEU A 35 14.64 -1.51 24.23
CA LEU A 35 13.86 -0.38 24.71
C LEU A 35 13.97 -0.27 26.24
N ASN A 36 13.64 0.89 26.77
CA ASN A 36 13.60 1.11 28.21
C ASN A 36 12.59 0.17 28.87
N LYS A 37 12.87 -0.23 30.12
CA LYS A 37 11.97 -1.09 30.91
C LYS A 37 10.61 -0.39 31.11
N GLY A 38 9.53 -1.14 30.92
CA GLY A 38 8.17 -0.66 31.14
C GLY A 38 7.23 -0.91 29.95
N TRP A 39 6.14 -0.18 29.96
CA TRP A 39 5.11 -0.23 28.93
C TRP A 39 5.39 0.80 27.83
N HIS A 40 5.28 0.35 26.58
CA HIS A 40 5.41 1.19 25.41
C HIS A 40 4.17 1.01 24.54
N ILE A 41 3.49 2.11 24.22
CA ILE A 41 2.27 2.10 23.40
C ILE A 41 2.36 3.23 22.39
N SER A 42 2.08 2.92 21.14
CA SER A 42 1.93 3.89 20.07
C SER A 42 0.67 3.60 19.29
N ALA A 43 -0.11 4.62 19.00
CA ALA A 43 -1.24 4.55 18.10
C ALA A 43 -1.12 5.69 17.10
N SER A 44 -1.22 5.37 15.82
CA SER A 44 -1.07 6.33 14.74
C SER A 44 -2.12 6.10 13.67
N ALA A 45 -2.47 7.15 12.96
CA ALA A 45 -3.35 7.10 11.81
C ALA A 45 -2.85 8.06 10.74
N MET A 46 -3.02 7.67 9.46
CA MET A 46 -2.68 8.49 8.32
C MET A 46 -3.87 8.53 7.36
N THR A 47 -4.09 9.70 6.75
CA THR A 47 -4.96 9.84 5.58
C THR A 47 -4.07 9.94 4.35
N ALA A 48 -4.40 9.22 3.30
CA ALA A 48 -3.64 9.26 2.06
C ALA A 48 -4.54 9.62 0.88
N MET A 49 -4.08 10.59 0.09
CA MET A 49 -4.67 10.99 -1.18
C MET A 49 -3.57 10.93 -2.24
N GLN A 50 -3.85 10.31 -3.36
CA GLN A 50 -2.91 10.20 -4.45
C GLN A 50 -3.66 10.24 -5.77
N SER A 51 -3.24 11.10 -6.71
CA SER A 51 -3.65 11.02 -8.10
C SER A 51 -2.61 10.26 -8.91
N ARG A 52 -3.07 9.56 -9.94
CA ARG A 52 -2.21 8.77 -10.82
C ARG A 52 -2.65 8.96 -12.26
N ASN A 53 -1.79 9.53 -13.07
CA ASN A 53 -2.03 9.76 -14.49
C ASN A 53 -1.22 8.76 -15.32
N ILE A 54 -1.91 7.99 -16.15
CA ILE A 54 -1.31 7.03 -17.06
C ILE A 54 -1.50 7.58 -18.49
N THR A 55 -0.41 7.98 -19.13
CA THR A 55 -0.45 8.43 -20.51
C THR A 55 0.01 7.29 -21.42
N ALA A 56 -0.82 6.97 -22.40
CA ALA A 56 -0.53 5.95 -23.40
C ALA A 56 -0.75 6.51 -24.81
N THR A 57 0.09 6.10 -25.74
CA THR A 57 0.00 6.49 -27.15
C THR A 57 -0.24 5.25 -27.99
N ASN A 58 -1.34 5.25 -28.74
CA ASN A 58 -1.68 4.20 -29.69
C ASN A 58 -2.45 4.83 -30.85
N PRO A 59 -2.01 4.67 -32.12
CA PRO A 59 -2.73 5.19 -33.26
C PRO A 59 -4.20 4.75 -33.35
N ALA A 60 -4.51 3.54 -32.86
CA ALA A 60 -5.86 3.01 -32.83
C ALA A 60 -6.81 3.80 -31.90
N TYR A 61 -6.29 4.55 -30.93
CA TYR A 61 -7.11 5.43 -30.08
C TYR A 61 -7.79 6.57 -30.87
N LEU A 62 -7.26 6.93 -32.05
CA LEU A 62 -7.90 7.92 -32.94
C LEU A 62 -9.28 7.47 -33.43
N LEU A 63 -9.59 6.18 -33.34
CA LEU A 63 -10.90 5.63 -33.65
C LEU A 63 -11.93 5.85 -32.56
N ASN A 64 -11.52 6.25 -31.35
CA ASN A 64 -12.44 6.57 -30.27
C ASN A 64 -13.06 7.95 -30.46
N ALA A 65 -14.38 8.00 -30.52
CA ALA A 65 -15.12 9.22 -30.76
C ALA A 65 -15.44 10.06 -29.51
N ASP A 66 -14.85 9.73 -28.35
CA ASP A 66 -15.14 10.40 -27.07
C ASP A 66 -14.45 11.78 -26.90
N GLY A 67 -13.57 12.14 -27.82
CA GLY A 67 -12.87 13.43 -27.81
C GLY A 67 -11.73 13.55 -26.80
N LEU A 68 -11.41 12.47 -26.05
CA LEU A 68 -10.35 12.47 -25.03
C LEU A 68 -8.98 12.09 -25.59
N THR A 69 -8.91 11.72 -26.87
CA THR A 69 -7.67 11.34 -27.55
C THR A 69 -7.13 12.53 -28.33
N SER A 70 -5.85 12.86 -28.14
CA SER A 70 -5.18 13.91 -28.90
C SER A 70 -4.89 13.47 -30.34
N ALA A 71 -4.62 14.43 -31.24
CA ALA A 71 -4.43 14.20 -32.68
C ALA A 71 -3.27 13.21 -33.01
N ASN A 72 -2.36 12.97 -32.10
CA ASN A 72 -1.27 12.01 -32.25
C ASN A 72 -1.59 10.61 -31.69
N GLY A 73 -2.84 10.35 -31.29
CA GLY A 73 -3.25 9.09 -30.67
C GLY A 73 -2.82 8.92 -29.20
N THR A 74 -2.54 10.03 -28.51
CA THR A 74 -2.20 9.99 -27.08
C THR A 74 -3.45 10.23 -26.23
N ARG A 75 -3.64 9.39 -25.21
CA ARG A 75 -4.72 9.47 -24.24
C ARG A 75 -4.16 9.39 -22.82
N THR A 76 -4.73 10.16 -21.91
CA THR A 76 -4.40 10.15 -20.49
C THR A 76 -5.58 9.56 -19.71
N PHE A 77 -5.27 8.58 -18.86
CA PHE A 77 -6.20 7.95 -17.93
C PHE A 77 -5.89 8.46 -16.54
N GLU A 78 -6.86 9.12 -15.94
CA GLU A 78 -6.73 9.73 -14.63
C GLU A 78 -7.34 8.80 -13.58
N GLY A 79 -6.58 8.50 -12.54
CA GLY A 79 -7.00 7.65 -11.43
C GLY A 79 -6.73 8.31 -10.10
N ASP A 80 -7.73 8.29 -9.24
CA ASP A 80 -7.64 8.81 -7.88
C ASP A 80 -7.63 7.70 -6.85
N VAL A 81 -6.76 7.84 -5.86
CA VAL A 81 -6.65 6.94 -4.71
C VAL A 81 -6.96 7.70 -3.44
N PHE A 82 -7.93 7.20 -2.71
CA PHE A 82 -8.30 7.76 -1.42
C PHE A 82 -8.35 6.69 -0.33
N ALA A 83 -7.59 6.91 0.73
CA ALA A 83 -7.62 6.11 1.95
C ALA A 83 -7.87 7.04 3.14
N PRO A 84 -9.09 7.09 3.67
CA PRO A 84 -9.47 8.06 4.69
C PRO A 84 -8.74 7.85 6.01
N VAL A 85 -8.53 6.61 6.41
CA VAL A 85 -7.83 6.26 7.66
C VAL A 85 -7.01 5.00 7.43
N ILE A 86 -5.72 5.11 7.67
CA ILE A 86 -4.78 3.99 7.66
C ILE A 86 -4.21 3.88 9.08
N PRO A 87 -4.74 2.98 9.92
CA PRO A 87 -4.32 2.87 11.31
C PRO A 87 -3.05 2.03 11.47
N SER A 88 -2.27 2.32 12.50
CA SER A 88 -1.27 1.44 13.06
C SER A 88 -1.23 1.53 14.58
N PHE A 89 -0.95 0.42 15.22
CA PHE A 89 -0.82 0.28 16.66
C PHE A 89 0.39 -0.57 16.98
N ASP A 90 1.24 -0.05 17.87
CA ASP A 90 2.43 -0.72 18.36
C ASP A 90 2.39 -0.83 19.87
N PHE A 91 2.75 -1.97 20.39
CA PHE A 91 2.78 -2.27 21.81
C PHE A 91 4.05 -3.04 22.15
N ALA A 92 4.69 -2.69 23.25
CA ALA A 92 5.72 -3.52 23.86
C ALA A 92 5.67 -3.42 25.40
N TYR A 93 5.90 -4.53 26.05
CA TYR A 93 6.19 -4.58 27.48
C TYR A 93 7.59 -5.15 27.68
N VAL A 94 8.47 -4.35 28.25
CA VAL A 94 9.90 -4.63 28.32
C VAL A 94 10.32 -4.85 29.77
N GLN A 95 11.07 -5.91 30.00
CA GLN A 95 11.75 -6.25 31.24
C GLN A 95 13.26 -6.38 31.02
N ASP A 96 14.02 -6.68 32.07
CA ASP A 96 15.49 -6.67 32.03
C ASP A 96 16.10 -7.59 30.97
N LYS A 97 15.50 -8.79 30.76
CA LYS A 97 15.98 -9.79 29.81
C LYS A 97 14.98 -10.24 28.77
N TRP A 98 13.74 -9.77 28.83
CA TRP A 98 12.72 -10.18 27.88
C TRP A 98 11.74 -9.06 27.59
N SER A 99 11.10 -9.14 26.46
CA SER A 99 9.98 -8.29 26.11
C SER A 99 8.91 -9.09 25.38
N VAL A 100 7.67 -8.61 25.47
CA VAL A 100 6.56 -9.04 24.63
C VAL A 100 6.15 -7.87 23.78
N SER A 101 5.90 -8.11 22.50
CA SER A 101 5.53 -7.04 21.58
C SER A 101 4.40 -7.46 20.66
N ALA A 102 3.61 -6.48 20.24
CA ALA A 102 2.56 -6.64 19.26
C ALA A 102 2.55 -5.44 18.30
N HIS A 103 2.28 -5.72 17.03
CA HIS A 103 2.03 -4.71 16.01
C HIS A 103 0.75 -5.04 15.27
N PHE A 104 -0.08 -4.04 15.02
CA PHE A 104 -1.24 -4.12 14.14
C PHE A 104 -1.23 -2.92 13.19
N GLY A 105 -1.46 -3.16 11.90
CA GLY A 105 -1.52 -2.06 10.92
C GLY A 105 -1.91 -2.52 9.54
N VAL A 106 -2.05 -1.57 8.63
CA VAL A 106 -2.21 -1.84 7.20
C VAL A 106 -0.81 -2.02 6.62
N VAL A 107 -0.45 -3.27 6.31
CA VAL A 107 0.91 -3.64 5.89
C VAL A 107 1.10 -3.63 4.38
N ALA A 108 0.00 -3.59 3.62
CA ALA A 108 0.02 -3.45 2.17
C ALA A 108 -1.32 -2.92 1.67
N GLY A 109 -1.38 -2.57 0.38
CA GLY A 109 -2.57 -1.97 -0.24
C GLY A 109 -2.52 -0.45 -0.15
N GLY A 110 -3.62 0.21 -0.46
CA GLY A 110 -3.59 1.67 -0.58
C GLY A 110 -4.96 2.32 -0.68
N GLY A 111 -5.98 1.69 -0.15
CA GLY A 111 -7.35 2.22 -0.21
C GLY A 111 -8.06 1.85 -1.51
N THR A 112 -8.95 2.73 -1.94
CA THR A 112 -9.72 2.57 -3.18
C THR A 112 -9.06 3.39 -4.28
N CYS A 113 -8.81 2.77 -5.43
CA CYS A 113 -8.34 3.41 -6.64
C CYS A 113 -9.47 3.40 -7.68
N GLU A 114 -9.81 4.56 -8.21
CA GLU A 114 -10.88 4.74 -9.19
C GLU A 114 -10.33 5.39 -10.46
N PHE A 115 -10.67 4.82 -11.61
CA PHE A 115 -10.41 5.38 -12.94
C PHE A 115 -11.76 5.57 -13.63
N GLU A 116 -12.22 6.82 -13.72
CA GLU A 116 -13.54 7.13 -14.28
C GLU A 116 -13.61 6.91 -15.80
N ASN A 117 -12.50 7.04 -16.49
CA ASN A 117 -12.39 6.89 -17.95
C ASN A 117 -11.67 5.59 -18.34
N GLY A 118 -11.76 4.55 -17.47
CA GLY A 118 -11.15 3.26 -17.71
C GLY A 118 -9.63 3.24 -17.57
N ILE A 119 -9.02 2.21 -18.12
CA ILE A 119 -7.59 1.98 -18.04
C ILE A 119 -6.99 1.67 -19.41
N SER A 120 -5.74 2.07 -19.62
CA SER A 120 -5.02 1.89 -20.88
C SER A 120 -5.04 0.46 -21.43
N PRO A 121 -4.88 -0.64 -20.66
CA PRO A 121 -4.92 -1.99 -21.20
C PRO A 121 -6.27 -2.36 -21.83
N LEU A 122 -7.38 -1.98 -21.21
CA LEU A 122 -8.72 -2.26 -21.74
C LEU A 122 -8.98 -1.46 -23.01
N GLU A 123 -8.67 -0.16 -22.96
CA GLU A 123 -8.78 0.72 -24.12
C GLU A 123 -7.93 0.21 -25.29
N SER A 124 -6.68 -0.20 -25.05
CA SER A 124 -5.80 -0.74 -26.08
C SER A 124 -6.35 -2.01 -26.72
N LEU A 125 -6.99 -2.87 -25.95
CA LEU A 125 -7.62 -4.10 -26.44
C LEU A 125 -8.77 -3.77 -27.40
N VAL A 126 -9.69 -2.90 -26.96
CA VAL A 126 -10.88 -2.51 -27.77
C VAL A 126 -10.45 -1.74 -29.02
N ALA A 127 -9.53 -0.78 -28.87
CA ALA A 127 -8.96 -0.03 -29.98
C ALA A 127 -8.28 -0.95 -31.00
N GLY A 128 -7.51 -1.92 -30.54
CA GLY A 128 -6.85 -2.90 -31.41
C GLY A 128 -7.84 -3.79 -32.16
N LEU A 129 -8.91 -4.23 -31.51
CA LEU A 129 -9.99 -4.98 -32.16
C LEU A 129 -10.73 -4.13 -33.21
N ALA A 130 -11.03 -2.88 -32.89
CA ALA A 130 -11.67 -1.96 -33.86
C ALA A 130 -10.76 -1.73 -35.10
N TYR A 131 -9.48 -1.49 -34.87
CA TYR A 131 -8.50 -1.27 -35.93
C TYR A 131 -8.33 -2.50 -36.84
N THR A 132 -8.16 -3.69 -36.25
CA THR A 132 -7.96 -4.93 -37.02
C THR A 132 -9.20 -5.35 -37.81
N ASN A 133 -10.40 -5.00 -37.35
CA ASN A 133 -11.64 -5.29 -38.07
C ASN A 133 -12.05 -4.15 -39.01
N GLY A 134 -11.24 -3.11 -39.19
CA GLY A 134 -11.50 -2.00 -40.09
C GLY A 134 -12.76 -1.19 -39.73
N LEU A 135 -13.07 -1.12 -38.44
CA LEU A 135 -14.22 -0.34 -37.97
C LEU A 135 -13.94 1.15 -38.14
N PRO A 136 -14.95 1.96 -38.56
CA PRO A 136 -14.77 3.40 -38.74
C PRO A 136 -14.60 4.18 -37.45
N GLY A 137 -14.94 3.56 -36.32
CA GLY A 137 -14.83 4.14 -34.98
C GLY A 137 -15.38 3.20 -33.91
N TYR A 138 -15.13 3.53 -32.65
CA TYR A 138 -15.73 2.86 -31.49
C TYR A 138 -16.00 3.90 -30.39
N THR A 139 -16.83 3.51 -29.45
CA THR A 139 -17.03 4.20 -28.18
C THR A 139 -16.85 3.17 -27.05
N LEU A 140 -16.08 3.54 -26.05
CA LEU A 140 -15.87 2.70 -24.87
C LEU A 140 -16.17 3.54 -23.63
N ASP A 141 -17.28 3.20 -22.97
CA ASP A 141 -17.58 3.67 -21.63
C ASP A 141 -17.04 2.60 -20.64
N SER A 142 -15.97 2.93 -19.97
CA SER A 142 -15.29 2.01 -19.08
C SER A 142 -14.95 2.69 -17.77
N TYR A 143 -15.20 1.96 -16.70
CA TYR A 143 -14.93 2.38 -15.34
C TYR A 143 -14.13 1.27 -14.65
N MET A 144 -13.17 1.65 -13.85
CA MET A 144 -12.43 0.69 -13.03
C MET A 144 -12.32 1.19 -11.60
N LYS A 145 -12.74 0.34 -10.68
CA LYS A 145 -12.56 0.56 -9.24
C LYS A 145 -11.87 -0.65 -8.61
N GLY A 146 -10.73 -0.40 -8.01
CA GLY A 146 -9.98 -1.42 -7.28
C GLY A 146 -9.82 -1.03 -5.82
N LYS A 147 -10.05 -1.97 -4.91
CA LYS A 147 -9.81 -1.81 -3.48
C LYS A 147 -8.94 -2.95 -2.98
N GLN A 148 -7.82 -2.61 -2.35
CA GLN A 148 -6.92 -3.58 -1.74
C GLN A 148 -6.53 -3.11 -0.34
N ASN A 149 -6.79 -3.94 0.66
CA ASN A 149 -6.37 -3.70 2.02
C ASN A 149 -5.78 -4.99 2.60
N TYR A 150 -4.61 -4.86 3.21
CA TYR A 150 -3.93 -5.95 3.88
C TYR A 150 -3.67 -5.54 5.33
N PHE A 151 -4.40 -6.14 6.24
CA PHE A 151 -4.22 -5.91 7.67
C PHE A 151 -3.26 -6.94 8.23
N GLY A 152 -2.19 -6.48 8.85
CA GLY A 152 -1.17 -7.32 9.48
C GLY A 152 -1.29 -7.26 11.00
N LEU A 153 -1.21 -8.42 11.63
CA LEU A 153 -1.04 -8.56 13.06
C LEU A 153 0.23 -9.36 13.33
N GLN A 154 1.10 -8.86 14.18
CA GLN A 154 2.30 -9.56 14.63
C GLN A 154 2.32 -9.54 16.15
N VAL A 155 2.57 -10.70 16.76
CA VAL A 155 2.71 -10.84 18.22
C VAL A 155 3.84 -11.81 18.52
N GLY A 156 4.66 -11.50 19.51
CA GLY A 156 5.72 -12.41 19.94
C GLY A 156 6.51 -11.91 21.13
N GLY A 157 7.51 -12.70 21.48
CA GLY A 157 8.42 -12.45 22.58
C GLY A 157 9.87 -12.34 22.11
N THR A 158 10.61 -11.45 22.75
CA THR A 158 12.04 -11.27 22.55
C THR A 158 12.78 -11.63 23.83
N TYR A 159 13.91 -12.31 23.69
CA TYR A 159 14.82 -12.56 24.79
C TYR A 159 16.19 -11.93 24.51
N LYS A 160 16.68 -11.15 25.47
CA LYS A 160 18.00 -10.52 25.44
C LYS A 160 19.04 -11.53 25.92
N ILE A 161 19.83 -12.05 24.98
CA ILE A 161 20.85 -13.10 25.23
C ILE A 161 22.11 -12.45 25.82
N LEU A 162 22.56 -11.37 25.17
CA LEU A 162 23.69 -10.54 25.58
C LEU A 162 23.27 -9.07 25.56
N ASP A 163 24.14 -8.17 26.03
CA ASP A 163 23.83 -6.73 26.02
C ASP A 163 23.67 -6.14 24.62
N ASN A 164 24.16 -6.83 23.60
CA ASN A 164 24.09 -6.44 22.20
C ASN A 164 23.41 -7.51 21.29
N LEU A 165 22.85 -8.57 21.88
CA LEU A 165 22.23 -9.66 21.12
C LEU A 165 20.91 -10.06 21.72
N SER A 166 19.87 -10.07 20.90
CA SER A 166 18.54 -10.58 21.24
C SER A 166 17.99 -11.50 20.16
N ALA A 167 17.06 -12.37 20.54
CA ALA A 167 16.33 -13.24 19.64
C ALA A 167 14.83 -13.06 19.83
N TYR A 168 14.08 -13.04 18.73
CA TYR A 168 12.63 -12.94 18.73
C TYR A 168 12.00 -14.22 18.20
N VAL A 169 10.89 -14.61 18.83
CA VAL A 169 9.99 -15.67 18.36
C VAL A 169 8.57 -15.15 18.40
N GLY A 170 7.85 -15.28 17.31
CA GLY A 170 6.48 -14.79 17.22
C GLY A 170 5.73 -15.31 16.00
N VAL A 171 4.49 -14.87 15.89
CA VAL A 171 3.61 -15.19 14.78
C VAL A 171 3.19 -13.91 14.09
N ARG A 172 3.03 -13.98 12.76
CA ARG A 172 2.52 -12.90 11.93
C ARG A 172 1.39 -13.42 11.07
N GLY A 173 0.25 -12.78 11.14
CA GLY A 173 -0.90 -13.03 10.29
C GLY A 173 -1.20 -11.84 9.40
N VAL A 174 -1.61 -12.08 8.16
CA VAL A 174 -2.06 -11.04 7.23
C VAL A 174 -3.42 -11.41 6.69
N LEU A 175 -4.39 -10.51 6.86
CA LEU A 175 -5.73 -10.60 6.29
C LEU A 175 -5.80 -9.71 5.04
N ALA A 176 -6.00 -10.33 3.88
CA ALA A 176 -6.12 -9.64 2.61
C ALA A 176 -7.59 -9.49 2.23
N SER A 177 -7.98 -8.28 1.84
CA SER A 177 -9.30 -7.97 1.27
C SER A 177 -9.09 -7.23 -0.04
N CYS A 178 -9.51 -7.86 -1.14
CA CYS A 178 -9.39 -7.30 -2.48
C CYS A 178 -10.77 -7.33 -3.15
N ALA A 179 -11.16 -6.22 -3.75
CA ALA A 179 -12.38 -6.08 -4.55
C ALA A 179 -12.07 -5.26 -5.81
N TYR A 180 -12.59 -5.72 -6.94
CA TYR A 180 -12.46 -5.06 -8.23
C TYR A 180 -13.81 -5.03 -8.93
N ASN A 181 -14.16 -3.88 -9.51
CA ASN A 181 -15.34 -3.64 -10.34
C ASN A 181 -14.94 -3.00 -11.65
#